data_b2a8dc2bdb0b57246e1efbb433958272
#
_entry.id   b2a8dc2bdb0b57246e1efbb433958272
#
_cell.length_a   1.000
_cell.length_b   1.000
_cell.length_c   1.000
_cell.angle_alpha   90.00
_cell.angle_beta   90.00
_cell.angle_gamma   90.00
#
_symmetry.space_group_name_H-M   'P 1'
#
loop_
_entity.id
_entity.type
_entity.pdbx_description
1 polymer ?
#
loop_
_entity_poly.entity_id
_entity_poly.type
_entity_poly.pdbx_seq_one_letter_code
_entity_poly.pdbx_strand_id
1 'polypeptide(L)'
;MFYEELSLALDCTAEVLPPDLPEEELPRLALRLALRSYADKLAEAAEIKTVLNLADSLEVLEAYEGYAGTYYATLNVAPLDMGVDFAAEEFNAKLKTGLVYLIDNEGPYLIHCNEGKDRAGFVAALLEALGGAEAEEIVEDYMLSYENYYHVEHHS
;
A
#
# COMPACT_ATOMS: atom_id res chain seq x y z
N MET A 1 -21.16 0.19 8.96
CA MET A 1 -19.88 -0.53 8.99
C MET A 1 -18.71 0.39 8.60
N PHE A 2 -18.60 0.87 7.35
CA PHE A 2 -17.50 1.77 6.94
C PHE A 2 -17.45 3.10 7.73
N TYR A 3 -18.59 3.69 8.07
CA TYR A 3 -18.66 4.94 8.83
C TYR A 3 -18.35 4.77 10.33
N GLU A 4 -18.63 3.62 10.91
CA GLU A 4 -18.30 3.33 12.32
C GLU A 4 -16.80 3.05 12.48
N GLU A 5 -16.18 2.36 11.53
CA GLU A 5 -14.72 2.14 11.50
C GLU A 5 -13.97 3.44 11.23
N LEU A 6 -14.49 4.32 10.37
CA LEU A 6 -13.93 5.64 10.11
C LEU A 6 -14.05 6.55 11.35
N SER A 7 -15.17 6.48 12.08
CA SER A 7 -15.38 7.22 13.32
C SER A 7 -14.43 6.76 14.43
N LEU A 8 -14.20 5.45 14.55
CA LEU A 8 -13.25 4.89 15.51
C LEU A 8 -11.80 5.29 15.16
N ALA A 9 -11.45 5.34 13.87
CA ALA A 9 -10.16 5.78 13.40
C ALA A 9 -9.96 7.30 13.60
N LEU A 10 -11.03 8.09 13.44
CA LEU A 10 -11.01 9.53 13.72
C LEU A 10 -10.85 9.82 15.21
N ASP A 11 -11.47 9.05 16.10
CA ASP A 11 -11.29 9.18 17.54
C ASP A 11 -9.86 8.84 17.98
N CYS A 12 -9.21 7.87 17.34
CA CYS A 12 -7.80 7.55 17.60
C CYS A 12 -6.82 8.58 17.02
N THR A 13 -7.24 9.36 16.03
CA THR A 13 -6.38 10.35 15.33
C THR A 13 -6.55 11.77 15.89
N ALA A 14 -7.63 12.03 16.65
CA ALA A 14 -7.88 13.35 17.25
C ALA A 14 -6.76 13.80 18.22
N GLU A 15 -6.04 12.86 18.83
CA GLU A 15 -4.89 13.14 19.71
C GLU A 15 -3.59 13.47 18.95
N VAL A 16 -3.54 13.20 17.64
CA VAL A 16 -2.31 13.30 16.81
C VAL A 16 -2.39 14.44 15.78
N LEU A 17 -3.54 15.10 15.63
CA LEU A 17 -3.72 16.17 14.68
C LEU A 17 -3.10 17.49 15.17
N PRO A 18 -2.26 18.17 14.36
CA PRO A 18 -1.76 19.49 14.68
C PRO A 18 -2.92 20.48 14.92
N PRO A 19 -2.85 21.31 15.96
CA PRO A 19 -3.94 22.23 16.32
C PRO A 19 -4.24 23.30 15.27
N ASP A 20 -3.34 23.52 14.32
CA ASP A 20 -3.41 24.60 13.31
C ASP A 20 -3.72 24.07 11.90
N LEU A 21 -4.22 22.83 11.77
CA LEU A 21 -4.54 22.26 10.46
C LEU A 21 -5.77 22.94 9.85
N PRO A 22 -5.74 23.36 8.57
CA PRO A 22 -6.91 23.89 7.87
C PRO A 22 -8.04 22.85 7.87
N GLU A 23 -9.25 23.28 8.18
CA GLU A 23 -10.45 22.41 8.29
C GLU A 23 -10.73 21.61 7.00
N GLU A 24 -10.31 22.12 5.85
CA GLU A 24 -10.42 21.49 4.53
C GLU A 24 -9.42 20.32 4.32
N GLU A 25 -8.32 20.26 5.08
CA GLU A 25 -7.34 19.17 5.02
C GLU A 25 -7.61 18.04 6.00
N LEU A 26 -8.43 18.29 7.03
CA LEU A 26 -8.78 17.32 8.07
C LEU A 26 -9.30 16.00 7.52
N PRO A 27 -10.26 15.96 6.56
CA PRO A 27 -10.78 14.69 6.05
C PRO A 27 -9.72 13.84 5.33
N ARG A 28 -8.82 14.49 4.58
CA ARG A 28 -7.74 13.80 3.85
C ARG A 28 -6.68 13.23 4.79
N LEU A 29 -6.32 14.00 5.81
CA LEU A 29 -5.34 13.57 6.80
C LEU A 29 -5.90 12.46 7.69
N ALA A 30 -7.14 12.61 8.16
CA ALA A 30 -7.83 11.59 8.94
C ALA A 30 -7.95 10.26 8.17
N LEU A 31 -8.30 10.31 6.88
CA LEU A 31 -8.36 9.11 6.03
C LEU A 31 -6.98 8.48 5.88
N ARG A 32 -5.92 9.26 5.66
CA ARG A 32 -4.55 8.74 5.56
C ARG A 32 -4.08 8.07 6.85
N LEU A 33 -4.35 8.67 8.00
CA LEU A 33 -3.99 8.13 9.31
C LEU A 33 -4.78 6.86 9.62
N ALA A 34 -6.07 6.83 9.28
CA ALA A 34 -6.92 5.66 9.43
C ALA A 34 -6.44 4.48 8.56
N LEU A 35 -6.15 4.72 7.30
CA LEU A 35 -5.61 3.70 6.38
C LEU A 35 -4.26 3.16 6.86
N ARG A 36 -3.42 3.98 7.46
CA ARG A 36 -2.12 3.55 8.02
C ARG A 36 -2.25 2.70 9.25
N SER A 37 -3.08 3.11 10.22
CA SER A 37 -3.30 2.29 11.41
C SER A 37 -3.91 0.93 11.05
N TYR A 38 -4.70 0.88 9.99
CA TYR A 38 -5.27 -0.36 9.47
C TYR A 38 -4.22 -1.21 8.76
N ALA A 39 -3.38 -0.62 7.91
CA ALA A 39 -2.27 -1.31 7.25
C ALA A 39 -1.27 -1.88 8.26
N ASP A 40 -0.97 -1.13 9.32
CA ASP A 40 -0.09 -1.56 10.40
C ASP A 40 -0.66 -2.78 11.14
N LYS A 41 -1.94 -2.75 11.51
CA LYS A 41 -2.63 -3.87 12.15
C LYS A 41 -2.76 -5.10 11.24
N LEU A 42 -2.99 -4.89 9.95
CA LEU A 42 -3.02 -6.00 8.99
C LEU A 42 -1.64 -6.65 8.84
N ALA A 43 -0.58 -5.84 8.76
CA ALA A 43 0.79 -6.32 8.66
C ALA A 43 1.18 -7.14 9.89
N GLU A 44 0.80 -6.70 11.10
CA GLU A 44 1.01 -7.43 12.34
C GLU A 44 0.21 -8.73 12.37
N ALA A 45 -1.09 -8.68 12.05
CA ALA A 45 -1.96 -9.85 12.06
C ALA A 45 -1.57 -10.92 11.02
N ALA A 46 -1.00 -10.51 9.88
CA ALA A 46 -0.50 -11.39 8.83
C ALA A 46 0.96 -11.80 9.01
N GLU A 47 1.59 -11.38 10.12
CA GLU A 47 3.01 -11.68 10.43
C GLU A 47 3.95 -11.28 9.29
N ILE A 48 3.66 -10.15 8.61
CA ILE A 48 4.47 -9.64 7.50
C ILE A 48 5.90 -9.38 7.97
N LYS A 49 6.86 -9.77 7.17
CA LYS A 49 8.29 -9.54 7.44
C LYS A 49 8.91 -8.54 6.49
N THR A 50 8.44 -8.50 5.24
CA THR A 50 9.03 -7.70 4.16
C THR A 50 7.98 -6.93 3.42
N VAL A 51 8.24 -5.65 3.16
CA VAL A 51 7.31 -4.73 2.50
C VAL A 51 7.96 -4.09 1.28
N LEU A 52 7.28 -4.14 0.14
CA LEU A 52 7.53 -3.24 -0.99
C LEU A 52 6.54 -2.07 -0.92
N ASN A 53 7.02 -0.91 -0.53
CA ASN A 53 6.26 0.32 -0.62
C ASN A 53 6.54 0.98 -1.97
N LEU A 54 5.60 0.86 -2.89
CA LEU A 54 5.73 1.37 -4.25
C LEU A 54 5.43 2.86 -4.37
N ALA A 55 4.92 3.49 -3.31
CA ALA A 55 4.37 4.84 -3.35
C ALA A 55 5.27 5.91 -2.75
N ASP A 56 5.95 5.59 -1.67
CA ASP A 56 6.67 6.56 -0.87
C ASP A 56 8.18 6.40 -1.00
N SER A 57 8.92 7.49 -0.80
CA SER A 57 10.35 7.47 -0.55
C SER A 57 10.63 7.25 0.95
N LEU A 58 11.86 6.90 1.29
CA LEU A 58 12.26 6.79 2.70
C LEU A 58 12.08 8.11 3.46
N GLU A 59 12.42 9.23 2.83
CA GLU A 59 12.25 10.57 3.40
C GLU A 59 10.77 10.85 3.73
N VAL A 60 9.85 10.46 2.85
CA VAL A 60 8.42 10.59 3.07
C VAL A 60 7.96 9.73 4.24
N LEU A 61 8.42 8.49 4.34
CA LEU A 61 8.05 7.58 5.44
C LEU A 61 8.55 8.11 6.78
N GLU A 62 9.80 8.54 6.86
CA GLU A 62 10.42 9.04 8.10
C GLU A 62 9.84 10.39 8.56
N ALA A 63 9.31 11.19 7.63
CA ALA A 63 8.65 12.45 7.94
C ALA A 63 7.28 12.28 8.61
N TYR A 64 6.72 11.07 8.63
CA TYR A 64 5.43 10.84 9.29
C TYR A 64 5.59 10.76 10.80
N GLU A 65 4.90 11.65 11.50
CA GLU A 65 4.84 11.62 12.96
C GLU A 65 4.34 10.24 13.45
N GLY A 66 5.09 9.66 14.39
CA GLY A 66 4.78 8.35 14.94
C GLY A 66 5.21 7.14 14.09
N TYR A 67 5.76 7.34 12.90
CA TYR A 67 6.20 6.24 12.03
C TYR A 67 7.11 5.24 12.75
N ALA A 68 8.13 5.73 13.45
CA ALA A 68 9.09 4.89 14.15
C ALA A 68 8.48 3.99 15.25
N GLY A 69 7.27 4.31 15.71
CA GLY A 69 6.55 3.52 16.71
C GLY A 69 5.58 2.49 16.12
N THR A 70 5.47 2.41 14.80
CA THR A 70 4.58 1.46 14.13
C THR A 70 5.22 0.08 13.99
N TYR A 71 4.39 -0.97 13.91
CA TYR A 71 4.84 -2.31 13.54
C TYR A 71 5.52 -2.30 12.16
N TYR A 72 4.94 -1.58 11.22
CA TYR A 72 5.46 -1.40 9.87
C TYR A 72 6.93 -0.92 9.85
N ALA A 73 7.32 0.01 10.72
CA ALA A 73 8.70 0.50 10.82
C ALA A 73 9.70 -0.53 11.36
N THR A 74 9.21 -1.63 11.92
CA THR A 74 10.07 -2.76 12.39
C THR A 74 10.36 -3.78 11.30
N LEU A 75 9.69 -3.68 10.15
CA LEU A 75 9.79 -4.63 9.04
C LEU A 75 10.95 -4.29 8.10
N ASN A 76 11.28 -5.24 7.23
CA ASN A 76 12.18 -4.99 6.10
C ASN A 76 11.41 -4.21 5.02
N VAL A 77 11.53 -2.89 5.00
CA VAL A 77 10.79 -2.02 4.07
C VAL A 77 11.69 -1.54 2.95
N ALA A 78 11.28 -1.76 1.71
CA ALA A 78 11.86 -1.14 0.52
C ALA A 78 10.95 -0.02 0.01
N PRO A 79 11.24 1.25 0.31
CA PRO A 79 10.53 2.40 -0.25
C PRO A 79 11.05 2.68 -1.65
N LEU A 80 10.22 2.45 -2.66
CA LEU A 80 10.63 2.52 -4.07
C LEU A 80 10.25 3.83 -4.76
N ASP A 81 9.29 4.57 -4.22
CA ASP A 81 8.83 5.85 -4.79
C ASP A 81 8.61 5.76 -6.32
N MET A 82 7.80 4.80 -6.74
CA MET A 82 7.56 4.52 -8.15
C MET A 82 6.52 5.47 -8.71
N GLY A 83 6.78 5.98 -9.91
CA GLY A 83 5.77 6.69 -10.72
C GLY A 83 4.67 5.76 -11.24
N VAL A 84 3.80 6.31 -12.08
CA VAL A 84 2.70 5.57 -12.75
C VAL A 84 2.93 5.42 -14.26
N ASP A 85 4.08 5.82 -14.75
CA ASP A 85 4.49 5.55 -16.14
C ASP A 85 5.21 4.20 -16.21
N PHE A 86 4.44 3.15 -16.47
CA PHE A 86 4.93 1.76 -16.54
C PHE A 86 5.93 1.52 -17.67
N ALA A 87 6.03 2.42 -18.66
CA ALA A 87 6.97 2.33 -19.76
C ALA A 87 8.31 3.05 -19.47
N ALA A 88 8.36 3.87 -18.41
CA ALA A 88 9.55 4.63 -18.08
C ALA A 88 10.72 3.72 -17.66
N GLU A 89 11.93 4.08 -18.08
CA GLU A 89 13.15 3.37 -17.64
C GLU A 89 13.32 3.41 -16.12
N GLU A 90 12.97 4.52 -15.49
CA GLU A 90 13.02 4.66 -14.04
C GLU A 90 12.06 3.69 -13.33
N PHE A 91 10.83 3.54 -13.85
CA PHE A 91 9.88 2.55 -13.32
C PHE A 91 10.47 1.14 -13.37
N ASN A 92 11.01 0.75 -14.51
CA ASN A 92 11.61 -0.57 -14.70
C ASN A 92 12.84 -0.81 -13.80
N ALA A 93 13.67 0.21 -13.60
CA ALA A 93 14.81 0.12 -12.69
C ALA A 93 14.39 -0.07 -11.22
N LYS A 94 13.40 0.69 -10.76
CA LYS A 94 12.83 0.58 -9.42
C LYS A 94 12.10 -0.76 -9.21
N LEU A 95 11.34 -1.21 -10.21
CA LEU A 95 10.69 -2.52 -10.20
C LEU A 95 11.72 -3.65 -10.03
N LYS A 96 12.79 -3.63 -10.81
CA LYS A 96 13.88 -4.61 -10.70
C LYS A 96 14.49 -4.59 -9.29
N THR A 97 14.71 -3.43 -8.73
CA THR A 97 15.23 -3.29 -7.36
C THR A 97 14.27 -3.94 -6.36
N GLY A 98 12.97 -3.70 -6.49
CA GLY A 98 11.95 -4.31 -5.63
C GLY A 98 11.90 -5.84 -5.75
N LEU A 99 11.97 -6.38 -6.97
CA LEU A 99 11.97 -7.83 -7.18
C LEU A 99 13.21 -8.50 -6.58
N VAL A 100 14.39 -7.88 -6.73
CA VAL A 100 15.61 -8.36 -6.08
C VAL A 100 15.47 -8.31 -4.56
N TYR A 101 14.88 -7.23 -4.03
CA TYR A 101 14.64 -7.10 -2.60
C TYR A 101 13.74 -8.22 -2.04
N LEU A 102 12.70 -8.65 -2.78
CA LEU A 102 11.87 -9.80 -2.38
C LEU A 102 12.68 -11.12 -2.36
N ILE A 103 13.62 -11.30 -3.29
CA ILE A 103 14.47 -12.49 -3.34
C ILE A 103 15.43 -12.54 -2.14
N ASP A 104 15.94 -11.38 -1.74
CA ASP A 104 16.95 -11.27 -0.68
C ASP A 104 16.37 -11.25 0.75
N ASN A 105 15.04 -11.14 0.87
CA ASN A 105 14.35 -11.06 2.15
C ASN A 105 13.25 -12.12 2.28
N GLU A 106 12.96 -12.51 3.52
CA GLU A 106 11.96 -13.54 3.80
C GLU A 106 10.53 -12.96 3.82
N GLY A 107 9.58 -13.78 3.33
CA GLY A 107 8.13 -13.51 3.51
C GLY A 107 7.60 -13.94 4.89
N PRO A 108 6.32 -13.65 5.19
CA PRO A 108 5.33 -13.12 4.26
C PRO A 108 5.62 -11.68 3.77
N TYR A 109 5.15 -11.39 2.55
CA TYR A 109 5.39 -10.10 1.89
C TYR A 109 4.12 -9.25 1.86
N LEU A 110 4.29 -7.93 1.99
CA LEU A 110 3.27 -6.94 1.70
C LEU A 110 3.76 -6.05 0.55
N ILE A 111 2.96 -5.99 -0.52
CA ILE A 111 3.22 -5.10 -1.65
C ILE A 111 2.08 -4.11 -1.73
N HIS A 112 2.39 -2.83 -1.62
CA HIS A 112 1.36 -1.81 -1.65
C HIS A 112 1.78 -0.52 -2.35
N CYS A 113 0.79 0.26 -2.74
CA CYS A 113 0.94 1.64 -3.18
C CYS A 113 -0.11 2.50 -2.47
N ASN A 114 -0.54 3.63 -3.06
CA ASN A 114 -1.54 4.50 -2.43
C ASN A 114 -2.96 3.90 -2.45
N GLU A 115 -3.37 3.32 -3.58
CA GLU A 115 -4.74 2.85 -3.82
C GLU A 115 -4.84 1.33 -3.98
N GLY A 116 -3.71 0.64 -4.14
CA GLY A 116 -3.65 -0.81 -4.26
C GLY A 116 -3.97 -1.37 -5.65
N LYS A 117 -4.49 -0.57 -6.58
CA LYS A 117 -4.96 -1.05 -7.89
C LYS A 117 -3.94 -0.93 -9.03
N ASP A 118 -3.24 0.20 -9.15
CA ASP A 118 -2.39 0.46 -10.32
C ASP A 118 -0.99 -0.16 -10.15
N ARG A 119 -0.11 0.47 -9.37
CA ARG A 119 1.26 -0.02 -9.17
C ARG A 119 1.31 -1.37 -8.46
N ALA A 120 0.54 -1.53 -7.38
CA ALA A 120 0.46 -2.79 -6.66
C ALA A 120 -0.20 -3.88 -7.52
N GLY A 121 -1.28 -3.57 -8.23
CA GLY A 121 -1.93 -4.51 -9.16
C GLY A 121 -0.98 -4.95 -10.29
N PHE A 122 -0.21 -4.02 -10.87
CA PHE A 122 0.80 -4.37 -11.88
C PHE A 122 1.86 -5.33 -11.35
N VAL A 123 2.39 -5.07 -10.14
CA VAL A 123 3.40 -5.94 -9.53
C VAL A 123 2.80 -7.29 -9.15
N ALA A 124 1.57 -7.34 -8.64
CA ALA A 124 0.86 -8.58 -8.35
C ALA A 124 0.70 -9.43 -9.61
N ALA A 125 0.15 -8.87 -10.69
CA ALA A 125 -0.01 -9.53 -11.98
C ALA A 125 1.33 -10.06 -12.55
N LEU A 126 2.42 -9.29 -12.39
CA LEU A 126 3.74 -9.74 -12.79
C LEU A 126 4.23 -10.94 -11.97
N LEU A 127 4.03 -10.91 -10.64
CA LEU A 127 4.43 -12.02 -9.77
C LEU A 127 3.61 -13.28 -10.04
N GLU A 128 2.32 -13.16 -10.30
CA GLU A 128 1.45 -14.26 -10.73
C GLU A 128 1.93 -14.89 -12.04
N ALA A 129 2.24 -14.05 -13.04
CA ALA A 129 2.80 -14.50 -14.31
C ALA A 129 4.14 -15.22 -14.13
N LEU A 130 5.02 -14.70 -13.27
CA LEU A 130 6.30 -15.35 -12.94
C LEU A 130 6.10 -16.64 -12.15
N GLY A 131 5.02 -16.73 -11.36
CA GLY A 131 4.59 -17.93 -10.64
C GLY A 131 3.94 -18.99 -11.54
N GLY A 132 3.64 -18.67 -12.80
CA GLY A 132 3.08 -19.57 -13.79
C GLY A 132 1.53 -19.58 -13.81
N ALA A 133 0.88 -18.56 -13.29
CA ALA A 133 -0.57 -18.38 -13.43
C ALA A 133 -0.96 -18.17 -14.90
N GLU A 134 -2.13 -18.67 -15.28
CA GLU A 134 -2.66 -18.48 -16.62
C GLU A 134 -3.16 -17.04 -16.82
N ALA A 135 -3.17 -16.57 -18.06
CA ALA A 135 -3.52 -15.18 -18.36
C ALA A 135 -4.94 -14.81 -17.89
N GLU A 136 -5.87 -15.74 -17.97
CA GLU A 136 -7.24 -15.56 -17.51
C GLU A 136 -7.30 -15.36 -15.99
N GLU A 137 -6.53 -16.12 -15.21
CA GLU A 137 -6.48 -16.00 -13.75
C GLU A 137 -5.92 -14.63 -13.32
N ILE A 138 -4.84 -14.18 -13.97
CA ILE A 138 -4.23 -12.86 -13.72
C ILE A 138 -5.22 -11.73 -14.02
N VAL A 139 -5.96 -11.84 -15.12
CA VAL A 139 -6.96 -10.82 -15.52
C VAL A 139 -8.12 -10.81 -14.51
N GLU A 140 -8.60 -11.98 -14.08
CA GLU A 140 -9.68 -12.08 -13.08
C GLU A 140 -9.27 -11.45 -11.75
N ASP A 141 -8.07 -11.73 -11.24
CA ASP A 141 -7.57 -11.13 -10.00
C ASP A 141 -7.40 -9.61 -10.11
N TYR A 142 -6.79 -9.15 -11.20
CA TYR A 142 -6.62 -7.71 -11.45
C TYR A 142 -7.98 -6.99 -11.54
N MET A 143 -8.95 -7.57 -12.23
CA MET A 143 -10.29 -7.00 -12.38
C MET A 143 -11.05 -6.97 -11.06
N LEU A 144 -10.86 -7.97 -10.18
CA LEU A 144 -11.47 -7.97 -8.86
C LEU A 144 -11.02 -6.76 -8.02
N SER A 145 -9.74 -6.41 -8.09
CA SER A 145 -9.22 -5.19 -7.44
C SER A 145 -9.89 -3.93 -7.99
N TYR A 146 -10.14 -3.89 -9.28
CA TYR A 146 -10.78 -2.77 -9.98
C TYR A 146 -12.26 -2.64 -9.58
N GLU A 147 -12.98 -3.75 -9.56
CA GLU A 147 -14.38 -3.83 -9.12
C GLU A 147 -14.55 -3.34 -7.68
N ASN A 148 -13.70 -3.83 -6.78
CA ASN A 148 -13.70 -3.44 -5.38
C ASN A 148 -13.43 -1.94 -5.20
N TYR A 149 -12.51 -1.37 -5.97
CA TYR A 149 -12.16 0.03 -5.88
C TYR A 149 -13.25 0.96 -6.42
N TYR A 150 -13.84 0.63 -7.56
CA TYR A 150 -14.86 1.46 -8.24
C TYR A 150 -16.29 1.08 -7.87
N HIS A 151 -16.51 0.02 -7.10
CA HIS A 151 -17.83 -0.51 -6.76
C HIS A 151 -18.70 -0.82 -8.00
N VAL A 152 -18.08 -1.36 -9.05
CA VAL A 152 -18.72 -1.78 -10.29
C VAL A 152 -18.77 -3.30 -10.37
N GLU A 153 -19.84 -3.83 -10.97
CA GLU A 153 -19.92 -5.27 -11.24
C GLU A 153 -19.30 -5.58 -12.60
N HIS A 154 -18.44 -6.58 -12.64
CA HIS A 154 -17.90 -7.09 -13.89
C HIS A 154 -18.98 -7.90 -14.61
N HIS A 155 -19.45 -7.40 -15.74
CA HIS A 155 -20.29 -8.15 -16.64
C HIS A 155 -19.37 -8.88 -17.64
N SER A 156 -19.15 -10.17 -17.38
CA SER A 156 -18.47 -11.09 -18.30
C SER A 156 -19.28 -11.34 -19.58
#